data_05d8aa38951359c2a7f538920ca6eddf
#
_entry.id   05d8aa38951359c2a7f538920ca6eddf
#
_cell.length_a   1.000
_cell.length_b   1.000
_cell.length_c   1.000
_cell.angle_alpha   90.00
_cell.angle_beta   90.00
_cell.angle_gamma   90.00
#
_symmetry.space_group_name_H-M   'P 1'
#
loop_
_entity.id
_entity.type
_entity.pdbx_description
1 polymer ?
#
loop_
_entity_poly.entity_id
_entity_poly.type
_entity_poly.pdbx_seq_one_letter_code
_entity_poly.pdbx_strand_id
1 'polypeptide(L)'
;LPAVLALDPELRAALNGPINAQSQDALNRKLERINEAAQSSTLELLDRHGLAIGASNWRLPSSYVGHNYGFRPYFLQTIATGVGRFYAVGVTSGIPGYFLSNAVTGDHGEFLGAMVVKLEFPDLEHEWAQGDDLLLVSDAKGIVFIANQQGWRYRELRSISTQDRAELLATRQYDKQPLSPLPRRELRTFNENSHLTRVDGPGGTADYLWQSLPLPGENWTLHLLRKPQVASEDTRNAALAAAGTWLTLVFLGLFLYQRWRLARMRERSRDELERLVQERTRDLHTAQEGLVQSAKLAALGQMSAALAHEINQPLTAQRMQLATLRLLLDHGRIDDAY
;
A
#
# COMPACT_ATOMS: atom_id res chain seq x y z
N LEU A 1 -3.32 2.48 3.38
CA LEU A 1 -2.30 3.19 4.16
C LEU A 1 -2.88 3.81 5.44
N PRO A 2 -3.95 4.66 5.44
CA PRO A 2 -4.42 5.29 6.68
C PRO A 2 -4.86 4.27 7.74
N ALA A 3 -5.49 3.15 7.35
CA ALA A 3 -5.89 2.09 8.27
C ALA A 3 -4.70 1.43 9.00
N VAL A 4 -3.58 1.23 8.30
CA VAL A 4 -2.36 0.66 8.91
C VAL A 4 -1.71 1.66 9.86
N LEU A 5 -1.63 2.93 9.43
CA LEU A 5 -1.05 4.00 10.26
C LEU A 5 -1.89 4.30 11.50
N ALA A 6 -3.20 4.13 11.43
CA ALA A 6 -4.09 4.30 12.58
C ALA A 6 -3.81 3.29 13.73
N LEU A 7 -3.11 2.19 13.43
CA LEU A 7 -2.69 1.19 14.43
C LEU A 7 -1.31 1.49 15.05
N ASP A 8 -0.60 2.51 14.56
CA ASP A 8 0.74 2.84 15.03
C ASP A 8 0.70 3.34 16.49
N PRO A 9 1.45 2.71 17.43
CA PRO A 9 1.42 3.06 18.83
C PRO A 9 1.92 4.49 19.13
N GLU A 10 2.88 5.00 18.33
CA GLU A 10 3.41 6.35 18.54
C GLU A 10 2.41 7.41 18.10
N LEU A 11 1.67 7.17 17.01
CA LEU A 11 0.59 8.08 16.57
C LEU A 11 -0.55 8.09 17.59
N ARG A 12 -0.88 6.95 18.17
CA ARG A 12 -1.86 6.84 19.27
C ARG A 12 -1.38 7.56 20.52
N ALA A 13 -0.12 7.39 20.89
CA ALA A 13 0.47 8.06 22.04
C ALA A 13 0.47 9.60 21.87
N ALA A 14 0.74 10.09 20.65
CA ALA A 14 0.69 11.51 20.34
C ALA A 14 -0.72 12.11 20.50
N LEU A 15 -1.79 11.32 20.30
CA LEU A 15 -3.17 11.76 20.50
C LEU A 15 -3.63 11.71 21.96
N ASN A 16 -2.98 10.90 22.80
CA ASN A 16 -3.35 10.71 24.22
C ASN A 16 -2.68 11.68 25.20
N GLY A 17 -1.63 12.38 24.77
CA GLY A 17 -0.84 13.23 25.65
C GLY A 17 -0.74 14.68 25.17
N PRO A 18 -0.28 15.59 26.05
CA PRO A 18 0.02 16.95 25.64
C PRO A 18 1.19 16.96 24.66
N ILE A 19 0.99 17.60 23.52
CA ILE A 19 2.04 17.75 22.51
C ILE A 19 2.86 19.00 22.86
N ASN A 20 4.16 18.80 23.08
CA ASN A 20 5.15 19.87 23.15
C ASN A 20 5.88 20.03 21.80
N ALA A 21 6.65 21.08 21.64
CA ALA A 21 7.36 21.36 20.38
C ALA A 21 8.29 20.21 19.94
N GLN A 22 8.94 19.53 20.87
CA GLN A 22 9.85 18.42 20.57
C GLN A 22 9.10 17.18 20.12
N SER A 23 8.00 16.81 20.78
CA SER A 23 7.17 15.66 20.38
C SER A 23 6.45 15.92 19.06
N GLN A 24 6.01 17.16 18.79
CA GLN A 24 5.44 17.54 17.52
C GLN A 24 6.45 17.45 16.37
N ASP A 25 7.69 17.91 16.58
CA ASP A 25 8.76 17.80 15.59
C ASP A 25 9.10 16.32 15.27
N ALA A 26 9.15 15.47 16.30
CA ALA A 26 9.36 14.03 16.11
C ALA A 26 8.22 13.37 15.33
N LEU A 27 6.96 13.72 15.64
CA LEU A 27 5.77 13.25 14.93
C LEU A 27 5.81 13.68 13.46
N ASN A 28 6.09 14.95 13.19
CA ASN A 28 6.16 15.50 11.85
C ASN A 28 7.23 14.79 10.99
N ARG A 29 8.44 14.56 11.54
CA ARG A 29 9.51 13.82 10.87
C ARG A 29 9.13 12.36 10.60
N LYS A 30 8.38 11.74 11.49
CA LYS A 30 7.88 10.39 11.30
C LYS A 30 6.90 10.34 10.14
N LEU A 31 5.92 11.25 10.11
CA LEU A 31 4.94 11.34 9.02
C LEU A 31 5.61 11.68 7.68
N GLU A 32 6.62 12.57 7.67
CA GLU A 32 7.42 12.92 6.50
C GLU A 32 8.11 11.67 5.91
N ARG A 33 8.82 10.89 6.72
CA ARG A 33 9.49 9.65 6.27
C ARG A 33 8.51 8.59 5.75
N ILE A 34 7.37 8.43 6.42
CA ILE A 34 6.34 7.49 5.97
C ILE A 34 5.75 7.95 4.64
N ASN A 35 5.50 9.25 4.49
CA ASN A 35 4.98 9.82 3.26
C ASN A 35 5.92 9.62 2.07
N GLU A 36 7.22 9.85 2.27
CA GLU A 36 8.26 9.60 1.26
C GLU A 36 8.29 8.12 0.84
N ALA A 37 8.25 7.22 1.81
CA ALA A 37 8.26 5.78 1.54
C ALA A 37 6.97 5.29 0.86
N ALA A 38 5.83 5.89 1.19
CA ALA A 38 4.52 5.54 0.63
C ALA A 38 4.23 6.21 -0.71
N GLN A 39 5.03 7.21 -1.10
CA GLN A 39 4.81 8.04 -2.29
C GLN A 39 3.38 8.63 -2.32
N SER A 40 2.82 8.95 -1.13
CA SER A 40 1.56 9.66 -1.03
C SER A 40 1.79 11.17 -1.07
N SER A 41 0.74 11.96 -1.37
CA SER A 41 0.95 13.41 -1.50
C SER A 41 1.14 14.06 -0.13
N THR A 42 0.30 13.74 0.85
CA THR A 42 0.44 14.28 2.21
C THR A 42 -0.21 13.36 3.24
N LEU A 43 0.42 13.24 4.39
CA LEU A 43 -0.12 12.61 5.60
C LEU A 43 -0.37 13.65 6.67
N GLU A 44 -1.49 13.54 7.39
CA GLU A 44 -1.81 14.39 8.54
C GLU A 44 -2.48 13.59 9.66
N LEU A 45 -2.17 13.92 10.89
CA LEU A 45 -2.79 13.37 12.09
C LEU A 45 -3.65 14.45 12.75
N LEU A 46 -4.96 14.17 12.79
CA LEU A 46 -5.96 15.05 13.40
C LEU A 46 -6.33 14.56 14.81
N ASP A 47 -6.45 15.46 15.74
CA ASP A 47 -6.98 15.16 17.07
C ASP A 47 -8.49 14.92 17.03
N ARG A 48 -9.10 14.66 18.21
CA ARG A 48 -10.55 14.43 18.37
C ARG A 48 -11.43 15.62 17.95
N HIS A 49 -10.86 16.81 17.84
CA HIS A 49 -11.53 18.05 17.45
C HIS A 49 -11.24 18.45 15.99
N GLY A 50 -10.47 17.63 15.26
CA GLY A 50 -10.07 17.89 13.88
C GLY A 50 -8.89 18.85 13.72
N LEU A 51 -8.17 19.16 14.79
CA LEU A 51 -6.95 19.94 14.74
C LEU A 51 -5.79 19.06 14.24
N ALA A 52 -5.09 19.49 13.22
CA ALA A 52 -3.89 18.81 12.71
C ALA A 52 -2.72 19.02 13.69
N ILE A 53 -2.40 18.00 14.46
CA ILE A 53 -1.31 17.98 15.44
C ILE A 53 0.02 17.58 14.83
N GLY A 54 0.01 16.98 13.64
CA GLY A 54 1.20 16.63 12.86
C GLY A 54 0.87 16.43 11.39
N ALA A 55 1.84 16.73 10.52
CA ALA A 55 1.70 16.56 9.08
C ALA A 55 3.05 16.31 8.39
N SER A 56 3.05 15.54 7.30
CA SER A 56 4.25 15.29 6.51
C SER A 56 4.78 16.54 5.80
N ASN A 57 3.89 17.50 5.48
CA ASN A 57 4.24 18.76 4.82
C ASN A 57 4.60 19.90 5.80
N TRP A 58 4.97 19.60 7.02
CA TRP A 58 5.16 20.55 8.11
C TRP A 58 6.19 21.66 7.83
N ARG A 59 7.15 21.43 6.93
CA ARG A 59 8.18 22.41 6.53
C ARG A 59 7.71 23.41 5.47
N LEU A 60 6.58 23.12 4.83
CA LEU A 60 6.10 23.93 3.72
C LEU A 60 5.26 25.13 4.22
N PRO A 61 5.21 26.24 3.50
CA PRO A 61 4.30 27.34 3.80
C PRO A 61 2.83 26.92 3.85
N SER A 62 2.48 25.84 3.13
CA SER A 62 1.16 25.22 3.11
C SER A 62 1.01 24.09 4.13
N SER A 63 1.76 24.14 5.24
CA SER A 63 1.69 23.15 6.31
C SER A 63 0.27 23.02 6.84
N TYR A 64 -0.14 21.78 7.11
CA TYR A 64 -1.44 21.49 7.72
C TYR A 64 -1.41 21.60 9.25
N VAL A 65 -0.24 21.55 9.86
CA VAL A 65 -0.07 21.62 11.32
C VAL A 65 -0.69 22.89 11.88
N GLY A 66 -1.53 22.74 12.91
CA GLY A 66 -2.21 23.84 13.58
C GLY A 66 -3.51 24.31 12.91
N HIS A 67 -3.89 23.74 11.76
CA HIS A 67 -5.16 24.02 11.13
C HIS A 67 -6.23 23.03 11.57
N ASN A 68 -7.49 23.50 11.64
CA ASN A 68 -8.62 22.67 12.03
C ASN A 68 -9.43 22.24 10.80
N TYR A 69 -9.62 20.93 10.65
CA TYR A 69 -10.37 20.28 9.58
C TYR A 69 -11.62 19.52 10.09
N GLY A 70 -12.05 19.78 11.31
CA GLY A 70 -13.20 19.14 11.95
C GLY A 70 -14.52 19.29 11.20
N PHE A 71 -14.63 20.31 10.33
CA PHE A 71 -15.80 20.54 9.47
C PHE A 71 -15.80 19.70 8.18
N ARG A 72 -14.67 19.04 7.87
CA ARG A 72 -14.53 18.27 6.63
C ARG A 72 -15.32 16.97 6.66
N PRO A 73 -16.02 16.62 5.57
CA PRO A 73 -16.80 15.39 5.51
C PRO A 73 -16.00 14.13 5.82
N TYR A 74 -14.76 14.02 5.37
CA TYR A 74 -13.93 12.84 5.67
C TYR A 74 -13.70 12.67 7.18
N PHE A 75 -13.54 13.77 7.93
CA PHE A 75 -13.34 13.72 9.37
C PHE A 75 -14.66 13.35 10.10
N LEU A 76 -15.78 13.98 9.69
CA LEU A 76 -17.10 13.67 10.27
C LEU A 76 -17.52 12.21 9.99
N GLN A 77 -17.25 11.71 8.78
CA GLN A 77 -17.48 10.31 8.43
C GLN A 77 -16.61 9.38 9.30
N THR A 78 -15.34 9.74 9.52
CA THR A 78 -14.42 8.95 10.36
C THR A 78 -14.91 8.85 11.79
N ILE A 79 -15.46 9.90 12.36
CA ILE A 79 -16.11 9.85 13.69
C ILE A 79 -17.30 8.89 13.67
N ALA A 80 -18.14 8.94 12.63
CA ALA A 80 -19.37 8.19 12.56
C ALA A 80 -19.20 6.71 12.24
N THR A 81 -18.24 6.37 11.36
CA THR A 81 -18.12 5.03 10.76
C THR A 81 -16.73 4.40 10.90
N GLY A 82 -15.76 5.11 11.49
CA GLY A 82 -14.36 4.68 11.58
C GLY A 82 -13.52 4.98 10.33
N VAL A 83 -14.16 5.28 9.20
CA VAL A 83 -13.49 5.58 7.92
C VAL A 83 -14.15 6.78 7.24
N GLY A 84 -13.34 7.54 6.51
CA GLY A 84 -13.85 8.68 5.75
C GLY A 84 -13.19 8.79 4.39
N ARG A 85 -13.93 9.33 3.42
CA ARG A 85 -13.48 9.57 2.06
C ARG A 85 -14.09 10.86 1.54
N PHE A 86 -13.30 11.69 0.92
CA PHE A 86 -13.83 12.94 0.37
C PHE A 86 -12.87 13.53 -0.65
N TYR A 87 -13.37 13.85 -1.83
CA TYR A 87 -12.62 14.66 -2.77
C TYR A 87 -12.90 16.14 -2.53
N ALA A 88 -11.84 16.92 -2.41
CA ALA A 88 -11.98 18.37 -2.21
C ALA A 88 -10.73 19.14 -2.63
N VAL A 89 -10.89 20.45 -2.83
CA VAL A 89 -9.76 21.37 -2.87
C VAL A 89 -9.25 21.58 -1.44
N GLY A 90 -7.94 21.43 -1.24
CA GLY A 90 -7.29 21.68 0.03
C GLY A 90 -7.42 23.16 0.42
N VAL A 91 -8.10 23.44 1.54
CA VAL A 91 -8.31 24.85 2.00
C VAL A 91 -7.03 25.56 2.38
N THR A 92 -5.99 24.82 2.73
CA THR A 92 -4.68 25.34 3.11
C THR A 92 -3.72 25.37 1.92
N SER A 93 -3.69 24.28 1.12
CA SER A 93 -2.77 24.15 0.00
C SER A 93 -3.32 24.74 -1.32
N GLY A 94 -4.64 24.87 -1.46
CA GLY A 94 -5.30 25.21 -2.72
C GLY A 94 -5.27 24.08 -3.76
N ILE A 95 -4.59 22.96 -3.47
CA ILE A 95 -4.41 21.84 -4.39
C ILE A 95 -5.53 20.82 -4.16
N PRO A 96 -6.23 20.40 -5.23
CA PRO A 96 -7.25 19.36 -5.13
C PRO A 96 -6.65 18.01 -4.78
N GLY A 97 -7.42 17.18 -4.08
CA GLY A 97 -7.01 15.84 -3.74
C GLY A 97 -8.14 15.00 -3.17
N TYR A 98 -7.90 13.71 -3.11
CA TYR A 98 -8.78 12.75 -2.48
C TYR A 98 -8.27 12.42 -1.07
N PHE A 99 -9.07 12.73 -0.09
CA PHE A 99 -8.76 12.54 1.31
C PHE A 99 -9.35 11.21 1.78
N LEU A 100 -8.49 10.36 2.29
CA LEU A 100 -8.83 9.08 2.91
C LEU A 100 -8.47 9.16 4.38
N SER A 101 -9.39 8.79 5.26
CA SER A 101 -9.15 8.85 6.70
C SER A 101 -9.59 7.58 7.42
N ASN A 102 -8.88 7.26 8.50
CA ASN A 102 -9.23 6.19 9.41
C ASN A 102 -9.17 6.69 10.85
N ALA A 103 -10.10 6.21 11.67
CA ALA A 103 -10.12 6.49 13.09
C ALA A 103 -8.89 5.89 13.78
N VAL A 104 -8.25 6.70 14.60
CA VAL A 104 -7.29 6.23 15.59
C VAL A 104 -8.06 6.06 16.90
N THR A 105 -8.09 4.84 17.42
CA THR A 105 -8.86 4.50 18.61
C THR A 105 -7.94 4.17 19.78
N GLY A 106 -8.38 4.48 20.97
CA GLY A 106 -7.72 4.09 22.20
C GLY A 106 -7.96 2.63 22.57
N ASP A 107 -7.45 2.22 23.73
CA ASP A 107 -7.49 0.81 24.17
C ASP A 107 -8.92 0.34 24.53
N HIS A 108 -9.82 1.27 24.81
CA HIS A 108 -11.24 1.00 25.09
C HIS A 108 -12.16 1.27 23.89
N GLY A 109 -11.57 1.51 22.70
CA GLY A 109 -12.32 1.80 21.46
C GLY A 109 -12.79 3.24 21.32
N GLU A 110 -12.42 4.14 22.24
CA GLU A 110 -12.74 5.56 22.15
C GLU A 110 -12.02 6.24 20.98
N PHE A 111 -12.70 7.19 20.34
CA PHE A 111 -12.12 7.97 19.26
C PHE A 111 -11.11 8.97 19.80
N LEU A 112 -9.85 8.81 19.43
CA LEU A 112 -8.76 9.70 19.80
C LEU A 112 -8.50 10.76 18.73
N GLY A 113 -8.72 10.42 17.46
CA GLY A 113 -8.45 11.28 16.34
C GLY A 113 -8.51 10.53 15.01
N ALA A 114 -8.01 11.13 13.95
CA ALA A 114 -8.03 10.55 12.61
C ALA A 114 -6.66 10.63 11.93
N MET A 115 -6.23 9.54 11.35
CA MET A 115 -5.12 9.50 10.41
C MET A 115 -5.65 9.76 9.01
N VAL A 116 -5.15 10.79 8.34
CA VAL A 116 -5.61 11.22 7.02
C VAL A 116 -4.47 11.13 6.01
N VAL A 117 -4.80 10.63 4.83
CA VAL A 117 -3.92 10.59 3.66
C VAL A 117 -4.58 11.38 2.55
N LYS A 118 -3.89 12.37 2.03
CA LYS A 118 -4.28 13.08 0.81
C LYS A 118 -3.58 12.45 -0.38
N LEU A 119 -4.34 12.15 -1.42
CA LEU A 119 -3.86 11.71 -2.72
C LEU A 119 -4.14 12.78 -3.76
N GLU A 120 -3.13 13.18 -4.50
CA GLU A 120 -3.23 14.09 -5.63
C GLU A 120 -3.04 13.29 -6.92
N PHE A 121 -3.59 13.79 -8.03
CA PHE A 121 -3.60 13.07 -9.31
C PHE A 121 -2.94 13.85 -10.46
N PRO A 122 -1.79 14.55 -10.26
CA PRO A 122 -1.15 15.31 -11.32
C PRO A 122 -0.69 14.43 -12.48
N ASP A 123 -0.17 13.25 -12.18
CA ASP A 123 0.34 12.32 -13.20
C ASP A 123 -0.79 11.78 -14.07
N LEU A 124 -1.94 11.44 -13.46
CA LEU A 124 -3.12 10.98 -14.16
C LEU A 124 -3.64 12.05 -15.16
N GLU A 125 -3.72 13.30 -14.73
CA GLU A 125 -4.16 14.40 -15.58
C GLU A 125 -3.16 14.66 -16.72
N HIS A 126 -1.87 14.52 -16.43
CA HIS A 126 -0.81 14.68 -17.43
C HIS A 126 -0.84 13.55 -18.47
N GLU A 127 -0.99 12.29 -18.02
CA GLU A 127 -1.13 11.13 -18.91
C GLU A 127 -2.38 11.26 -19.80
N TRP A 128 -3.51 11.69 -19.23
CA TRP A 128 -4.74 11.90 -19.98
C TRP A 128 -4.61 13.05 -21.00
N ALA A 129 -3.80 14.06 -20.70
CA ALA A 129 -3.59 15.20 -21.60
C ALA A 129 -2.78 14.84 -22.87
N GLN A 130 -2.10 13.67 -22.87
CA GLN A 130 -1.37 13.19 -24.05
C GLN A 130 -2.27 12.49 -25.08
N GLY A 131 -3.52 12.19 -24.73
CA GLY A 131 -4.51 11.58 -25.62
C GLY A 131 -5.34 12.61 -26.37
N ASP A 132 -5.93 12.18 -27.49
CA ASP A 132 -6.82 13.02 -28.32
C ASP A 132 -8.23 13.14 -27.72
N ASP A 133 -8.58 12.28 -26.78
CA ASP A 133 -9.89 12.23 -26.15
C ASP A 133 -9.97 13.15 -24.94
N LEU A 134 -11.11 13.83 -24.77
CA LEU A 134 -11.38 14.57 -23.55
C LEU A 134 -11.91 13.63 -22.47
N LEU A 135 -11.21 13.59 -21.34
CA LEU A 135 -11.57 12.80 -20.17
C LEU A 135 -11.93 13.72 -19.01
N LEU A 136 -13.10 13.50 -18.42
CA LEU A 136 -13.60 14.26 -17.30
C LEU A 136 -14.10 13.30 -16.22
N VAL A 137 -13.94 13.68 -14.96
CA VAL A 137 -14.62 13.02 -13.86
C VAL A 137 -15.48 14.03 -13.13
N SER A 138 -16.75 13.70 -12.96
CA SER A 138 -17.68 14.50 -12.17
C SER A 138 -18.10 13.79 -10.88
N ASP A 139 -18.42 14.59 -9.86
CA ASP A 139 -19.02 14.10 -8.61
C ASP A 139 -20.52 13.84 -8.75
N ALA A 140 -21.14 13.39 -7.66
CA ALA A 140 -22.57 13.13 -7.58
C ALA A 140 -23.44 14.39 -7.83
N LYS A 141 -22.90 15.59 -7.65
CA LYS A 141 -23.59 16.86 -7.92
C LYS A 141 -23.41 17.30 -9.37
N GLY A 142 -22.61 16.59 -10.17
CA GLY A 142 -22.32 16.89 -11.57
C GLY A 142 -21.24 17.96 -11.74
N ILE A 143 -20.39 18.18 -10.75
CA ILE A 143 -19.26 19.10 -10.85
C ILE A 143 -18.05 18.34 -11.35
N VAL A 144 -17.46 18.81 -12.44
CA VAL A 144 -16.20 18.26 -12.98
C VAL A 144 -15.05 18.63 -12.05
N PHE A 145 -14.35 17.64 -11.52
CA PHE A 145 -13.26 17.89 -10.59
C PHE A 145 -11.90 17.37 -11.09
N ILE A 146 -11.88 16.42 -12.03
CA ILE A 146 -10.71 16.03 -12.80
C ILE A 146 -11.02 16.26 -14.28
N ALA A 147 -10.08 16.82 -15.02
CA ALA A 147 -10.20 17.01 -16.46
C ALA A 147 -8.81 17.08 -17.09
N ASN A 148 -8.63 16.41 -18.23
CA ASN A 148 -7.37 16.50 -18.99
C ASN A 148 -7.25 17.80 -19.80
N GLN A 149 -8.30 18.62 -19.87
CA GLN A 149 -8.26 19.92 -20.50
C GLN A 149 -8.47 21.03 -19.47
N GLN A 150 -7.54 21.97 -19.46
CA GLN A 150 -7.62 23.15 -18.61
C GLN A 150 -8.87 23.98 -18.94
N GLY A 151 -9.59 24.47 -17.93
CA GLY A 151 -10.82 25.22 -18.10
C GLY A 151 -12.12 24.39 -18.12
N TRP A 152 -12.00 23.05 -18.09
CA TRP A 152 -13.14 22.15 -17.91
C TRP A 152 -13.34 21.76 -16.45
N ARG A 153 -12.31 21.88 -15.62
CA ARG A 153 -12.40 21.65 -14.18
C ARG A 153 -13.29 22.70 -13.52
N TYR A 154 -14.07 22.29 -12.55
CA TYR A 154 -15.06 23.09 -11.80
C TYR A 154 -16.24 23.58 -12.65
N ARG A 155 -16.50 22.93 -13.79
CA ARG A 155 -17.71 23.15 -14.58
C ARG A 155 -18.85 22.29 -14.06
N GLU A 156 -20.05 22.89 -14.07
CA GLU A 156 -21.29 22.21 -13.69
C GLU A 156 -21.86 21.53 -14.96
N LEU A 157 -21.95 20.20 -14.94
CA LEU A 157 -22.59 19.42 -16.02
C LEU A 157 -24.12 19.45 -15.94
N ARG A 158 -24.65 19.79 -14.79
CA ARG A 158 -26.08 20.00 -14.53
C ARG A 158 -26.27 21.17 -13.56
N SER A 159 -27.45 21.74 -13.54
CA SER A 159 -27.77 22.80 -12.58
C SER A 159 -27.70 22.25 -11.15
N ILE A 160 -26.97 22.96 -10.30
CA ILE A 160 -26.81 22.61 -8.89
C ILE A 160 -28.01 23.17 -8.11
N SER A 161 -28.62 22.34 -7.28
CA SER A 161 -29.72 22.76 -6.40
C SER A 161 -29.23 23.77 -5.35
N THR A 162 -30.15 24.57 -4.80
CA THR A 162 -29.82 25.51 -3.71
C THR A 162 -29.27 24.75 -2.48
N GLN A 163 -29.81 23.57 -2.20
CA GLN A 163 -29.36 22.70 -1.11
C GLN A 163 -27.95 22.19 -1.33
N ASP A 164 -27.64 21.67 -2.55
CA ASP A 164 -26.29 21.21 -2.90
C ASP A 164 -25.28 22.36 -2.81
N ARG A 165 -25.67 23.56 -3.25
CA ARG A 165 -24.80 24.74 -3.17
C ARG A 165 -24.51 25.15 -1.74
N ALA A 166 -25.52 25.09 -0.84
CA ALA A 166 -25.31 25.30 0.59
C ALA A 166 -24.37 24.28 1.21
N GLU A 167 -24.51 22.99 0.84
CA GLU A 167 -23.64 21.91 1.31
C GLU A 167 -22.20 22.10 0.81
N LEU A 168 -22.00 22.47 -0.47
CA LEU A 168 -20.68 22.75 -1.03
C LEU A 168 -19.98 23.89 -0.30
N LEU A 169 -20.73 24.92 0.09
CA LEU A 169 -20.20 26.03 0.88
C LEU A 169 -19.86 25.61 2.32
N ALA A 170 -20.73 24.86 2.97
CA ALA A 170 -20.53 24.39 4.35
C ALA A 170 -19.33 23.45 4.44
N THR A 171 -19.19 22.53 3.50
CA THR A 171 -18.06 21.59 3.43
C THR A 171 -16.79 22.20 2.83
N ARG A 172 -16.91 23.38 2.19
CA ARG A 172 -15.85 24.03 1.40
C ARG A 172 -15.21 23.08 0.39
N GLN A 173 -16.01 22.22 -0.25
CA GLN A 173 -15.51 21.14 -1.12
C GLN A 173 -14.63 21.70 -2.24
N TYR A 174 -15.08 22.73 -2.92
CA TYR A 174 -14.34 23.38 -3.99
C TYR A 174 -13.73 24.72 -3.55
N ASP A 175 -13.80 25.05 -2.26
CA ASP A 175 -13.29 26.27 -1.62
C ASP A 175 -13.63 27.55 -2.43
N LYS A 176 -12.63 28.25 -2.93
CA LYS A 176 -12.78 29.50 -3.69
C LYS A 176 -12.88 29.31 -5.20
N GLN A 177 -13.02 28.06 -5.67
CA GLN A 177 -13.09 27.80 -7.12
C GLN A 177 -14.40 28.31 -7.69
N PRO A 178 -14.37 29.04 -8.83
CA PRO A 178 -15.56 29.53 -9.47
C PRO A 178 -16.29 28.37 -10.17
N LEU A 179 -17.42 27.98 -9.61
CA LEU A 179 -18.30 27.00 -10.25
C LEU A 179 -19.14 27.72 -11.31
N SER A 180 -19.14 27.18 -12.52
CA SER A 180 -19.92 27.75 -13.64
C SER A 180 -20.44 26.65 -14.55
N PRO A 181 -21.64 26.81 -15.13
CA PRO A 181 -22.22 25.84 -16.05
C PRO A 181 -21.28 25.58 -17.24
N LEU A 182 -21.23 24.32 -17.68
CA LEU A 182 -20.65 23.98 -18.98
C LEU A 182 -21.74 24.15 -20.03
N PRO A 183 -21.62 25.15 -20.93
CA PRO A 183 -22.60 25.37 -21.99
C PRO A 183 -22.58 24.16 -22.93
N ARG A 184 -23.65 23.36 -22.88
CA ARG A 184 -23.78 22.18 -23.72
C ARG A 184 -25.21 21.99 -24.22
N ARG A 185 -25.34 21.44 -25.43
CA ARG A 185 -26.61 21.08 -26.02
C ARG A 185 -26.55 19.66 -26.55
N GLU A 186 -27.43 18.85 -26.07
CA GLU A 186 -27.62 17.50 -26.57
C GLU A 186 -28.23 17.54 -27.98
N LEU A 187 -27.58 16.92 -28.95
CA LEU A 187 -28.00 16.84 -30.33
C LEU A 187 -28.71 15.54 -30.63
N ARG A 188 -28.22 14.44 -30.09
CA ARG A 188 -28.78 13.10 -30.28
C ARG A 188 -28.44 12.20 -29.12
N THR A 189 -29.41 11.45 -28.64
CA THR A 189 -29.25 10.41 -27.62
C THR A 189 -29.21 9.06 -28.29
N PHE A 190 -28.20 8.25 -28.00
CA PHE A 190 -28.07 6.87 -28.49
C PHE A 190 -28.55 5.88 -27.45
N ASN A 191 -28.20 6.08 -26.18
CA ASN A 191 -28.65 5.35 -25.00
C ASN A 191 -28.49 6.26 -23.77
N GLU A 192 -28.81 5.72 -22.58
CA GLU A 192 -28.74 6.47 -21.31
C GLU A 192 -27.34 7.07 -21.01
N ASN A 193 -26.30 6.43 -21.52
CA ASN A 193 -24.91 6.79 -21.22
C ASN A 193 -24.15 7.35 -22.42
N SER A 194 -24.80 7.50 -23.60
CA SER A 194 -24.12 7.91 -24.83
C SER A 194 -24.96 8.90 -25.60
N HIS A 195 -24.39 10.10 -25.80
CA HIS A 195 -25.04 11.23 -26.44
C HIS A 195 -24.10 11.91 -27.43
N LEU A 196 -24.64 12.42 -28.53
CA LEU A 196 -23.95 13.42 -29.35
C LEU A 196 -24.27 14.77 -28.76
N THR A 197 -23.24 15.46 -28.28
CA THR A 197 -23.42 16.72 -27.54
C THR A 197 -22.56 17.81 -28.14
N ARG A 198 -23.14 18.97 -28.41
CA ARG A 198 -22.40 20.19 -28.75
C ARG A 198 -22.01 20.90 -27.48
N VAL A 199 -20.74 21.24 -27.37
CA VAL A 199 -20.20 21.90 -26.17
C VAL A 199 -19.47 23.18 -26.61
N ASP A 200 -19.79 24.27 -25.91
CA ASP A 200 -19.08 25.55 -26.04
C ASP A 200 -18.00 25.59 -24.94
N GLY A 201 -16.78 25.18 -25.31
CA GLY A 201 -15.64 25.12 -24.40
C GLY A 201 -14.59 26.17 -24.68
N PRO A 202 -13.51 26.25 -23.91
CA PRO A 202 -12.41 27.19 -24.09
C PRO A 202 -11.74 27.10 -25.47
N GLY A 203 -11.87 25.97 -26.16
CA GLY A 203 -11.36 25.76 -27.53
C GLY A 203 -12.37 26.05 -28.63
N GLY A 204 -13.52 26.67 -28.30
CA GLY A 204 -14.62 26.94 -29.24
C GLY A 204 -15.74 25.90 -29.15
N THR A 205 -16.74 26.05 -30.02
CA THR A 205 -17.89 25.15 -30.13
C THR A 205 -17.50 23.89 -30.92
N ALA A 206 -17.72 22.73 -30.36
CA ALA A 206 -17.48 21.45 -31.03
C ALA A 206 -18.52 20.40 -30.65
N ASP A 207 -18.74 19.46 -31.56
CA ASP A 207 -19.59 18.30 -31.32
C ASP A 207 -18.74 17.13 -30.79
N TYR A 208 -19.24 16.48 -29.74
CA TYR A 208 -18.59 15.34 -29.11
C TYR A 208 -19.55 14.17 -28.99
N LEU A 209 -19.06 12.97 -29.29
CA LEU A 209 -19.68 11.76 -28.79
C LEU A 209 -19.30 11.67 -27.29
N TRP A 210 -20.29 11.87 -26.46
CA TRP A 210 -20.15 11.89 -25.00
C TRP A 210 -20.61 10.57 -24.43
N GLN A 211 -19.71 9.86 -23.80
CA GLN A 211 -20.01 8.63 -23.06
C GLN A 211 -19.79 8.85 -21.57
N SER A 212 -20.72 8.36 -20.75
CA SER A 212 -20.68 8.48 -19.28
C SER A 212 -20.65 7.10 -18.66
N LEU A 213 -19.67 6.86 -17.81
CA LEU A 213 -19.49 5.60 -17.08
C LEU A 213 -19.54 5.89 -15.57
N PRO A 214 -20.60 5.49 -14.86
CA PRO A 214 -20.64 5.58 -13.40
C PRO A 214 -19.55 4.71 -12.78
N LEU A 215 -18.81 5.27 -11.82
CA LEU A 215 -17.79 4.55 -11.05
C LEU A 215 -18.40 4.04 -9.75
N PRO A 216 -18.56 2.73 -9.59
CA PRO A 216 -19.17 2.16 -8.40
C PRO A 216 -18.31 2.42 -7.16
N GLY A 217 -18.97 2.78 -6.06
CA GLY A 217 -18.34 2.97 -4.75
C GLY A 217 -18.03 4.41 -4.37
N GLU A 218 -17.89 5.34 -5.34
CA GLU A 218 -17.53 6.74 -5.03
C GLU A 218 -18.59 7.76 -5.48
N ASN A 219 -19.68 7.32 -6.11
CA ASN A 219 -20.67 8.19 -6.74
C ASN A 219 -20.10 9.18 -7.76
N TRP A 220 -19.03 8.78 -8.42
CA TRP A 220 -18.40 9.55 -9.49
C TRP A 220 -18.83 9.04 -10.85
N THR A 221 -18.69 9.89 -11.85
CA THR A 221 -18.95 9.52 -13.24
C THR A 221 -17.76 9.94 -14.09
N LEU A 222 -17.17 8.97 -14.79
CA LEU A 222 -16.17 9.20 -15.82
C LEU A 222 -16.88 9.54 -17.13
N HIS A 223 -16.46 10.60 -17.77
CA HIS A 223 -16.97 11.03 -19.07
C HIS A 223 -15.85 10.99 -20.10
N LEU A 224 -16.10 10.30 -21.19
CA LEU A 224 -15.25 10.27 -22.36
C LEU A 224 -15.91 11.05 -23.47
N LEU A 225 -15.20 12.05 -24.00
CA LEU A 225 -15.68 12.90 -25.09
C LEU A 225 -14.74 12.75 -26.27
N ARG A 226 -15.24 12.25 -27.38
CA ARG A 226 -14.51 12.10 -28.63
C ARG A 226 -15.15 12.94 -29.71
N LYS A 227 -14.34 13.69 -30.44
CA LYS A 227 -14.85 14.41 -31.64
C LYS A 227 -15.29 13.36 -32.66
N PRO A 228 -16.53 13.44 -33.18
CA PRO A 228 -16.92 12.57 -34.27
C PRO A 228 -16.02 12.95 -35.46
N GLN A 229 -15.21 12.00 -35.90
CA GLN A 229 -14.55 12.19 -37.18
C GLN A 229 -15.66 12.30 -38.22
N VAL A 230 -15.64 13.34 -39.04
CA VAL A 230 -16.60 13.51 -40.14
C VAL A 230 -16.56 12.20 -40.93
N ALA A 231 -17.65 11.46 -40.85
CA ALA A 231 -17.79 10.16 -41.45
C ALA A 231 -17.85 10.30 -42.97
N SER A 232 -16.68 10.46 -43.54
CA SER A 232 -16.43 9.99 -44.90
C SER A 232 -15.81 8.62 -44.72
N GLU A 233 -16.64 7.60 -44.96
CA GLU A 233 -16.27 6.19 -45.19
C GLU A 233 -16.12 5.36 -43.90
N ASP A 234 -17.04 4.39 -43.80
CA ASP A 234 -17.00 3.13 -43.09
C ASP A 234 -17.67 3.03 -41.69
N THR A 235 -18.88 2.50 -41.76
CA THR A 235 -19.55 1.72 -40.70
C THR A 235 -18.64 0.62 -40.12
N ARG A 236 -17.58 0.25 -40.83
CA ARG A 236 -16.57 -0.71 -40.38
C ARG A 236 -15.63 -0.17 -39.29
N ASN A 237 -15.33 1.15 -39.33
CA ASN A 237 -14.46 1.79 -38.36
C ASN A 237 -15.17 2.06 -37.04
N ALA A 238 -16.49 2.27 -37.03
CA ALA A 238 -17.27 2.39 -35.80
C ALA A 238 -17.37 1.05 -35.06
N ALA A 239 -17.47 -0.06 -35.78
CA ALA A 239 -17.46 -1.41 -35.19
C ALA A 239 -16.08 -1.77 -34.62
N LEU A 240 -15.00 -1.33 -35.28
CA LEU A 240 -13.63 -1.53 -34.78
C LEU A 240 -13.33 -0.67 -33.55
N ALA A 241 -13.89 0.58 -33.48
CA ALA A 241 -13.76 1.42 -32.30
C ALA A 241 -14.52 0.87 -31.08
N ALA A 242 -15.73 0.33 -31.31
CA ALA A 242 -16.49 -0.36 -30.26
C ALA A 242 -15.77 -1.63 -29.78
N ALA A 243 -15.18 -2.40 -30.74
CA ALA A 243 -14.36 -3.57 -30.41
C ALA A 243 -13.07 -3.18 -29.66
N GLY A 244 -12.47 -2.04 -30.00
CA GLY A 244 -11.27 -1.50 -29.32
C GLY A 244 -11.54 -1.11 -27.86
N THR A 245 -12.68 -0.46 -27.60
CA THR A 245 -13.09 -0.10 -26.22
C THR A 245 -13.34 -1.36 -25.39
N TRP A 246 -13.97 -2.35 -26.00
CA TRP A 246 -14.19 -3.67 -25.36
C TRP A 246 -12.87 -4.39 -25.09
N LEU A 247 -11.94 -4.36 -26.05
CA LEU A 247 -10.61 -4.95 -25.89
C LEU A 247 -9.80 -4.27 -24.77
N THR A 248 -9.91 -2.93 -24.64
CA THR A 248 -9.21 -2.19 -23.59
C THR A 248 -9.73 -2.55 -22.20
N LEU A 249 -11.06 -2.71 -22.04
CA LEU A 249 -11.67 -3.17 -20.79
C LEU A 249 -11.31 -4.63 -20.48
N VAL A 250 -11.28 -5.49 -21.51
CA VAL A 250 -10.83 -6.88 -21.37
C VAL A 250 -9.34 -6.95 -21.03
N PHE A 251 -8.50 -6.11 -21.68
CA PHE A 251 -7.08 -6.04 -21.36
C PHE A 251 -6.81 -5.51 -19.94
N LEU A 252 -7.54 -4.49 -19.52
CA LEU A 252 -7.45 -3.99 -18.15
C LEU A 252 -7.89 -5.06 -17.13
N GLY A 253 -8.97 -5.77 -17.41
CA GLY A 253 -9.43 -6.91 -16.61
C GLY A 253 -8.41 -8.05 -16.59
N LEU A 254 -7.84 -8.39 -17.76
CA LEU A 254 -6.78 -9.40 -17.89
C LEU A 254 -5.47 -8.94 -17.19
N PHE A 255 -5.11 -7.67 -17.31
CA PHE A 255 -3.94 -7.11 -16.62
C PHE A 255 -4.09 -7.14 -15.11
N LEU A 256 -5.25 -6.74 -14.59
CA LEU A 256 -5.55 -6.83 -13.16
C LEU A 256 -5.63 -8.29 -12.71
N TYR A 257 -6.23 -9.17 -13.53
CA TYR A 257 -6.27 -10.61 -13.27
C TYR A 257 -4.86 -11.24 -13.29
N GLN A 258 -4.00 -10.88 -14.26
CA GLN A 258 -2.62 -11.34 -14.28
C GLN A 258 -1.80 -10.83 -13.10
N ARG A 259 -1.95 -9.56 -12.73
CA ARG A 259 -1.29 -9.02 -11.53
C ARG A 259 -1.74 -9.73 -10.26
N TRP A 260 -3.02 -9.99 -10.13
CA TRP A 260 -3.57 -10.73 -9.01
C TRP A 260 -3.10 -12.19 -8.99
N ARG A 261 -3.06 -12.83 -10.16
CA ARG A 261 -2.53 -14.19 -10.32
C ARG A 261 -1.03 -14.26 -10.00
N LEU A 262 -0.26 -13.27 -10.45
CA LEU A 262 1.17 -13.17 -10.15
C LEU A 262 1.42 -12.90 -8.66
N ALA A 263 0.61 -12.06 -8.03
CA ALA A 263 0.70 -11.81 -6.58
C ALA A 263 0.43 -13.10 -5.79
N ARG A 264 -0.64 -13.83 -6.14
CA ARG A 264 -0.94 -15.13 -5.51
C ARG A 264 0.11 -16.21 -5.79
N MET A 265 0.70 -16.23 -6.99
CA MET A 265 1.79 -17.17 -7.27
C MET A 265 3.05 -16.84 -6.45
N ARG A 266 3.35 -15.55 -6.27
CA ARG A 266 4.47 -15.10 -5.42
C ARG A 266 4.27 -15.46 -3.95
N GLU A 267 3.06 -15.32 -3.43
CA GLU A 267 2.73 -15.77 -2.07
C GLU A 267 2.93 -17.29 -1.93
N ARG A 268 2.36 -18.08 -2.83
CA ARG A 268 2.54 -19.53 -2.81
C ARG A 268 4.00 -19.96 -2.93
N SER A 269 4.76 -19.28 -3.81
CA SER A 269 6.19 -19.56 -4.00
C SER A 269 7.02 -19.17 -2.75
N ARG A 270 6.61 -18.11 -2.03
CA ARG A 270 7.22 -17.76 -0.74
C ARG A 270 6.93 -18.79 0.33
N ASP A 271 5.68 -19.21 0.45
CA ASP A 271 5.27 -20.24 1.43
C ASP A 271 5.98 -21.55 1.17
N GLU A 272 6.13 -21.93 -0.12
CA GLU A 272 6.87 -23.13 -0.52
C GLU A 272 8.37 -23.01 -0.23
N LEU A 273 8.94 -21.83 -0.51
CA LEU A 273 10.34 -21.56 -0.21
C LEU A 273 10.61 -21.54 1.30
N GLU A 274 9.72 -20.94 2.09
CA GLU A 274 9.81 -20.95 3.55
C GLU A 274 9.71 -22.37 4.12
N ARG A 275 8.81 -23.20 3.57
CA ARG A 275 8.73 -24.63 3.93
C ARG A 275 10.01 -25.39 3.59
N LEU A 276 10.53 -25.21 2.38
CA LEU A 276 11.79 -25.83 1.95
C LEU A 276 12.97 -25.38 2.81
N VAL A 277 13.05 -24.07 3.14
CA VAL A 277 14.08 -23.55 4.03
C VAL A 277 13.97 -24.16 5.43
N GLN A 278 12.74 -24.25 5.98
CA GLN A 278 12.52 -24.87 7.29
C GLN A 278 12.87 -26.36 7.28
N GLU A 279 12.50 -27.08 6.22
CA GLU A 279 12.82 -28.50 6.06
C GLU A 279 14.34 -28.70 5.95
N ARG A 280 15.00 -27.92 5.09
CA ARG A 280 16.48 -27.99 4.97
C ARG A 280 17.22 -27.57 6.24
N THR A 281 16.69 -26.61 6.98
CA THR A 281 17.27 -26.22 8.26
C THR A 281 17.14 -27.33 9.30
N ARG A 282 16.00 -28.03 9.32
CA ARG A 282 15.82 -29.23 10.18
C ARG A 282 16.77 -30.34 9.79
N ASP A 283 16.87 -30.66 8.49
CA ASP A 283 17.77 -31.70 7.99
C ASP A 283 19.23 -31.40 8.35
N LEU A 284 19.65 -30.14 8.16
CA LEU A 284 20.98 -29.69 8.56
C LEU A 284 21.22 -29.82 10.06
N HIS A 285 20.23 -29.46 10.88
CA HIS A 285 20.34 -29.56 12.33
C HIS A 285 20.49 -31.03 12.75
N THR A 286 19.66 -31.93 12.18
CA THR A 286 19.71 -33.36 12.44
C THR A 286 21.05 -33.99 11.98
N ALA A 287 21.52 -33.59 10.81
CA ALA A 287 22.83 -34.03 10.29
C ALA A 287 23.98 -33.53 11.18
N GLN A 288 23.90 -32.30 11.65
CA GLN A 288 24.90 -31.71 12.54
C GLN A 288 24.92 -32.40 13.89
N GLU A 289 23.75 -32.70 14.45
CA GLU A 289 23.63 -33.50 15.70
C GLU A 289 24.22 -34.89 15.51
N GLY A 290 23.91 -35.55 14.37
CA GLY A 290 24.47 -36.87 14.04
C GLY A 290 26.01 -36.84 13.91
N LEU A 291 26.55 -35.80 13.27
CA LEU A 291 28.01 -35.62 13.18
C LEU A 291 28.66 -35.36 14.54
N VAL A 292 28.03 -34.56 15.39
CA VAL A 292 28.52 -34.29 16.76
C VAL A 292 28.51 -35.60 17.58
N GLN A 293 27.43 -36.39 17.45
CA GLN A 293 27.32 -37.65 18.13
C GLN A 293 28.35 -38.69 17.62
N SER A 294 28.54 -38.74 16.29
CA SER A 294 29.58 -39.61 15.69
C SER A 294 30.99 -39.21 16.11
N ALA A 295 31.27 -37.91 16.16
CA ALA A 295 32.55 -37.39 16.65
C ALA A 295 32.78 -37.72 18.13
N LYS A 296 31.73 -37.60 18.96
CA LYS A 296 31.79 -38.03 20.37
C LYS A 296 32.09 -39.52 20.52
N LEU A 297 31.39 -40.34 19.72
CA LEU A 297 31.62 -41.78 19.73
C LEU A 297 33.00 -42.16 19.22
N ALA A 298 33.48 -41.52 18.17
CA ALA A 298 34.84 -41.73 17.67
C ALA A 298 35.91 -41.33 18.70
N ALA A 299 35.72 -40.16 19.36
CA ALA A 299 36.62 -39.74 20.43
C ALA A 299 36.61 -40.71 21.60
N LEU A 300 35.43 -41.19 22.00
CA LEU A 300 35.28 -42.18 23.05
C LEU A 300 35.94 -43.52 22.66
N GLY A 301 35.77 -43.91 21.37
CA GLY A 301 36.43 -45.13 20.83
C GLY A 301 37.96 -44.99 20.82
N GLN A 302 38.47 -43.86 20.42
CA GLN A 302 39.94 -43.59 20.48
C GLN A 302 40.47 -43.60 21.92
N MET A 303 39.72 -42.95 22.84
CA MET A 303 40.10 -42.99 24.27
C MET A 303 40.06 -44.42 24.84
N SER A 304 39.02 -45.18 24.48
CA SER A 304 38.89 -46.59 24.92
C SER A 304 40.00 -47.46 24.35
N ALA A 305 40.37 -47.24 23.07
CA ALA A 305 41.51 -47.97 22.46
C ALA A 305 42.84 -47.61 23.10
N ALA A 306 43.07 -46.32 23.42
CA ALA A 306 44.26 -45.85 24.11
C ALA A 306 44.32 -46.41 25.53
N LEU A 307 43.19 -46.35 26.27
CA LEU A 307 43.09 -46.97 27.61
C LEU A 307 43.30 -48.47 27.57
N ALA A 308 42.72 -49.18 26.60
CA ALA A 308 42.94 -50.61 26.44
C ALA A 308 44.42 -50.91 26.12
N HIS A 309 45.07 -50.06 25.32
CA HIS A 309 46.48 -50.22 25.03
C HIS A 309 47.35 -49.96 26.27
N GLU A 310 47.07 -48.89 27.03
CA GLU A 310 47.77 -48.58 28.27
C GLU A 310 47.55 -49.63 29.36
N ILE A 311 46.37 -50.22 29.43
CA ILE A 311 46.08 -51.32 30.39
C ILE A 311 46.73 -52.63 29.94
N ASN A 312 46.76 -52.91 28.64
CA ASN A 312 47.36 -54.12 28.12
C ASN A 312 48.93 -54.11 28.21
N GLN A 313 49.57 -52.94 28.17
CA GLN A 313 50.99 -52.85 28.31
C GLN A 313 51.50 -53.40 29.64
N PRO A 314 51.05 -52.95 30.82
CA PRO A 314 51.47 -53.48 32.08
C PRO A 314 51.07 -54.96 32.27
N LEU A 315 49.88 -55.36 31.77
CA LEU A 315 49.43 -56.73 31.78
C LEU A 315 50.31 -57.64 30.94
N THR A 316 50.80 -57.20 29.79
CA THR A 316 51.73 -57.95 28.94
C THR A 316 53.11 -58.07 29.63
N ALA A 317 53.57 -56.93 30.21
CA ALA A 317 54.80 -56.95 31.00
C ALA A 317 54.73 -57.90 32.17
N GLN A 318 53.63 -57.93 32.94
CA GLN A 318 53.40 -58.88 34.02
C GLN A 318 53.36 -60.32 33.52
N ARG A 319 52.66 -60.58 32.38
CA ARG A 319 52.66 -61.88 31.74
C ARG A 319 54.02 -62.38 31.33
N MET A 320 54.84 -61.44 30.70
CA MET A 320 56.19 -61.79 30.37
C MET A 320 57.06 -62.10 31.63
N GLN A 321 56.93 -61.24 32.67
CA GLN A 321 57.64 -61.56 33.96
C GLN A 321 57.24 -62.87 34.56
N LEU A 322 55.91 -63.15 34.58
CA LEU A 322 55.43 -64.48 35.08
C LEU A 322 55.90 -65.67 34.22
N ALA A 323 55.96 -65.48 32.88
CA ALA A 323 56.46 -66.49 31.96
C ALA A 323 57.99 -66.70 32.17
N THR A 324 58.70 -65.60 32.38
CA THR A 324 60.16 -65.69 32.70
C THR A 324 60.41 -66.35 34.03
N LEU A 325 59.62 -65.98 35.03
CA LEU A 325 59.64 -66.63 36.33
C LEU A 325 59.35 -68.17 36.25
N ARG A 326 58.34 -68.51 35.42
CA ARG A 326 57.96 -69.93 35.20
C ARG A 326 59.09 -70.67 34.46
N LEU A 327 59.71 -70.05 33.44
CA LEU A 327 60.88 -70.62 32.75
C LEU A 327 62.09 -70.83 33.70
N LEU A 328 62.34 -69.85 34.58
CA LEU A 328 63.40 -69.93 35.56
C LEU A 328 63.15 -71.04 36.63
N LEU A 329 61.91 -71.16 37.02
CA LEU A 329 61.49 -72.25 37.91
C LEU A 329 61.59 -73.61 37.26
N ASP A 330 61.18 -73.75 35.97
CA ASP A 330 61.28 -75.03 35.22
C ASP A 330 62.72 -75.46 34.94
N HIS A 331 63.70 -74.52 34.92
CA HIS A 331 65.12 -74.77 34.69
C HIS A 331 65.93 -74.84 36.00
N GLY A 332 65.27 -74.81 37.16
CA GLY A 332 65.90 -74.98 38.47
C GLY A 332 66.85 -73.86 38.91
N ARG A 333 66.75 -72.65 38.24
CA ARG A 333 67.55 -71.47 38.58
C ARG A 333 66.76 -70.47 39.41
N ILE A 334 66.65 -70.79 40.70
CA ILE A 334 65.85 -70.02 41.66
C ILE A 334 66.50 -68.64 41.98
N ASP A 335 67.85 -68.57 41.85
CA ASP A 335 68.61 -67.31 42.20
C ASP A 335 68.55 -66.20 41.22
N ASP A 336 68.01 -66.34 39.97
CA ASP A 336 67.86 -65.33 38.97
C ASP A 336 66.44 -64.70 38.95
N ALA A 337 65.60 -65.03 39.91
CA ALA A 337 64.17 -64.56 39.98
C ALA A 337 63.96 -63.36 40.90
N TYR A 338 65.02 -62.69 41.40
CA TYR A 338 64.95 -61.46 42.18
C TYR A 338 65.41 -60.25 41.38
#